data_4487c3c96722a5534ac33f6b0761d33e
#
_entry.id   4487c3c96722a5534ac33f6b0761d33e
#
_cell.length_a   1.000
_cell.length_b   1.000
_cell.length_c   1.000
_cell.angle_alpha   90.00
_cell.angle_beta   90.00
_cell.angle_gamma   90.00
#
_symmetry.space_group_name_H-M   'P 1'
#
loop_
_entity.id
_entity.type
_entity.pdbx_description
1 polymer ?
#
loop_
_entity_poly.entity_id
_entity_poly.type
_entity_poly.pdbx_seq_one_letter_code
_entity_poly.pdbx_strand_id
1 'polypeptide(L)'
;MPIIAKDMDYRTFNDAFLYDPITGIITNKFSRSRAPEGEEPGTLGSDGYRRVKINGEYYKAHRIAYLLHHREIDPTLQIDHINHVRDDNRLVNLRLVTHRVNASYERGDYPLGVYFHKGKLKVQIQINGKNKHLGYFDDVDKAAQAYQDALAL
;
A
#
# COMPACT_ATOMS: atom_id res chain seq x y z
N MET A 1 14.23 -3.49 -18.16
CA MET A 1 14.61 -2.29 -17.40
C MET A 1 13.65 -2.09 -16.24
N PRO A 2 14.17 -1.89 -15.03
CA PRO A 2 13.28 -1.53 -13.93
C PRO A 2 12.61 -0.19 -14.24
N ILE A 3 11.32 -0.11 -13.96
CA ILE A 3 10.58 1.14 -14.10
C ILE A 3 11.03 2.04 -12.96
N ILE A 4 11.77 3.09 -13.28
CA ILE A 4 12.14 4.10 -12.29
C ILE A 4 10.90 4.96 -12.03
N ALA A 5 10.47 5.03 -10.79
CA ALA A 5 9.38 5.89 -10.41
C ALA A 5 9.75 7.36 -10.70
N LYS A 6 8.75 8.16 -11.08
CA LYS A 6 8.94 9.59 -11.29
C LYS A 6 9.48 10.24 -10.01
N ASP A 7 10.42 11.14 -10.17
CA ASP A 7 10.88 11.98 -9.06
C ASP A 7 9.69 12.78 -8.53
N MET A 8 9.52 12.70 -7.21
CA MET A 8 8.45 13.39 -6.52
C MET A 8 9.05 14.31 -5.47
N ASP A 9 8.79 15.61 -5.62
CA ASP A 9 9.25 16.62 -4.68
C ASP A 9 8.23 16.79 -3.55
N TYR A 10 8.63 16.49 -2.33
CA TYR A 10 7.78 16.61 -1.13
C TYR A 10 7.10 17.98 -1.05
N ARG A 11 7.85 19.07 -1.30
CA ARG A 11 7.33 20.42 -1.17
C ARG A 11 6.14 20.66 -2.10
N THR A 12 6.25 20.24 -3.35
CA THR A 12 5.19 20.39 -4.34
C THR A 12 3.90 19.70 -3.88
N PHE A 13 4.01 18.47 -3.39
CA PHE A 13 2.85 17.70 -2.96
C PHE A 13 2.32 18.18 -1.61
N ASN A 14 3.20 18.56 -0.68
CA ASN A 14 2.78 19.08 0.62
C ASN A 14 2.08 20.44 0.50
N ASP A 15 2.47 21.26 -0.47
CA ASP A 15 1.79 22.54 -0.72
C ASP A 15 0.38 22.34 -1.31
N ALA A 16 0.14 21.21 -1.98
CA ALA A 16 -1.11 20.96 -2.69
C ALA A 16 -2.11 20.10 -1.90
N PHE A 17 -1.65 19.19 -1.05
CA PHE A 17 -2.48 18.15 -0.45
C PHE A 17 -2.26 17.99 1.05
N LEU A 18 -3.32 17.51 1.72
CA LEU A 18 -3.28 16.97 3.07
C LEU A 18 -3.46 15.46 3.00
N TYR A 19 -2.81 14.73 3.90
CA TYR A 19 -2.95 13.29 4.01
C TYR A 19 -3.33 12.90 5.44
N ASP A 20 -4.41 12.10 5.56
CA ASP A 20 -4.81 11.50 6.83
C ASP A 20 -4.31 10.05 6.85
N PRO A 21 -3.28 9.72 7.66
CA PRO A 21 -2.73 8.37 7.69
C PRO A 21 -3.68 7.32 8.26
N ILE A 22 -4.69 7.73 9.02
CA ILE A 22 -5.66 6.81 9.63
C ILE A 22 -6.71 6.38 8.61
N THR A 23 -7.25 7.30 7.83
CA THR A 23 -8.25 7.00 6.79
C THR A 23 -7.62 6.63 5.45
N GLY A 24 -6.38 7.05 5.23
CA GLY A 24 -5.68 6.89 3.96
C GLY A 24 -6.10 7.89 2.89
N ILE A 25 -6.89 8.87 3.23
CA ILE A 25 -7.48 9.82 2.28
C ILE A 25 -6.59 11.05 2.14
N ILE A 26 -6.36 11.46 0.88
CA ILE A 26 -5.72 12.71 0.52
C ILE A 26 -6.80 13.72 0.19
N THR A 27 -6.63 14.97 0.61
CA THR A 27 -7.56 16.07 0.30
C THR A 27 -6.79 17.25 -0.26
N ASN A 28 -7.49 18.06 -1.08
CA ASN A 28 -6.93 19.29 -1.62
C ASN A 28 -6.81 20.37 -0.54
N LYS A 29 -5.63 20.98 -0.39
CA LYS A 29 -5.43 22.12 0.51
C LYS A 29 -6.13 23.37 0.02
N PHE A 30 -6.17 23.56 -1.31
CA PHE A 30 -6.72 24.75 -1.95
C PHE A 30 -7.56 24.36 -3.15
N SER A 31 -8.54 25.19 -3.49
CA SER A 31 -9.28 25.00 -4.73
C SER A 31 -8.40 25.31 -5.94
N ARG A 32 -8.41 24.41 -6.92
CA ARG A 32 -7.70 24.54 -8.18
C ARG A 32 -8.66 24.12 -9.28
N SER A 33 -8.82 24.91 -10.31
CA SER A 33 -9.67 24.58 -11.46
C SER A 33 -10.89 23.68 -11.12
N ARG A 34 -10.83 22.39 -11.42
CA ARG A 34 -11.90 21.42 -11.13
C ARG A 34 -11.62 20.57 -9.88
N ALA A 35 -10.75 21.04 -8.98
CA ALA A 35 -10.34 20.34 -7.78
C ALA A 35 -10.59 21.22 -6.55
N PRO A 36 -11.82 21.18 -5.97
CA PRO A 36 -12.17 22.00 -4.81
C PRO A 36 -11.38 21.64 -3.55
N GLU A 37 -11.14 22.69 -2.72
CA GLU A 37 -10.53 22.53 -1.40
C GLU A 37 -11.33 21.52 -0.55
N GLY A 38 -10.62 20.66 0.17
CA GLY A 38 -11.22 19.70 1.09
C GLY A 38 -11.76 18.43 0.44
N GLU A 39 -11.83 18.38 -0.88
CA GLU A 39 -12.27 17.17 -1.59
C GLU A 39 -11.08 16.25 -1.89
N GLU A 40 -11.39 14.97 -2.04
CA GLU A 40 -10.40 13.96 -2.44
C GLU A 40 -10.06 14.14 -3.92
N PRO A 41 -8.78 14.39 -4.26
CA PRO A 41 -8.38 14.58 -5.64
C PRO A 41 -8.31 13.26 -6.41
N GLY A 42 -8.39 13.38 -7.73
CA GLY A 42 -8.14 12.29 -8.64
C GLY A 42 -9.32 11.38 -8.91
N THR A 43 -9.03 10.33 -9.66
CA THR A 43 -10.02 9.34 -10.08
C THR A 43 -9.48 7.93 -9.88
N LEU A 44 -10.40 7.02 -9.56
CA LEU A 44 -10.06 5.61 -9.43
C LEU A 44 -9.95 4.99 -10.83
N GLY A 45 -8.77 4.43 -11.13
CA GLY A 45 -8.53 3.75 -12.39
C GLY A 45 -9.17 2.38 -12.45
N SER A 46 -9.29 1.83 -13.66
CA SER A 46 -9.82 0.48 -13.88
C SER A 46 -8.94 -0.62 -13.27
N ASP A 47 -7.67 -0.30 -13.00
CA ASP A 47 -6.72 -1.19 -12.33
C ASP A 47 -6.80 -1.15 -10.80
N GLY A 48 -7.72 -0.35 -10.23
CA GLY A 48 -7.93 -0.22 -8.79
C GLY A 48 -7.06 0.84 -8.12
N TYR A 49 -6.13 1.46 -8.82
CA TYR A 49 -5.32 2.54 -8.29
C TYR A 49 -5.99 3.90 -8.52
N ARG A 50 -5.93 4.76 -7.51
CA ARG A 50 -6.33 6.16 -7.65
C ARG A 50 -5.18 6.98 -8.23
N ARG A 51 -5.48 7.79 -9.24
CA ARG A 51 -4.51 8.66 -9.89
C ARG A 51 -4.87 10.12 -9.69
N VAL A 52 -3.87 10.93 -9.37
CA VAL A 52 -4.02 12.36 -9.11
C VAL A 52 -3.15 13.12 -10.10
N LYS A 53 -3.74 14.13 -10.76
CA LYS A 53 -3.00 14.99 -11.69
C LYS A 53 -2.52 16.24 -10.98
N ILE A 54 -1.24 16.55 -11.09
CA ILE A 54 -0.64 17.80 -10.62
C ILE A 54 0.44 18.25 -11.61
N ASN A 55 0.44 19.54 -11.93
CA ASN A 55 1.41 20.13 -12.88
C ASN A 55 1.46 19.38 -14.22
N GLY A 56 0.32 18.92 -14.71
CA GLY A 56 0.21 18.22 -16.00
C GLY A 56 0.61 16.75 -15.97
N GLU A 57 1.02 16.21 -14.84
CA GLU A 57 1.46 14.84 -14.70
C GLU A 57 0.56 14.04 -13.76
N TYR A 58 0.38 12.73 -14.05
CA TYR A 58 -0.38 11.83 -13.19
C TYR A 58 0.53 11.08 -12.23
N TYR A 59 0.09 10.99 -10.97
CA TYR A 59 0.76 10.25 -9.92
C TYR A 59 -0.23 9.35 -9.21
N LYS A 60 0.22 8.19 -8.77
CA LYS A 60 -0.62 7.29 -7.98
C LYS A 60 -0.76 7.83 -6.55
N ALA A 61 -1.99 7.81 -6.04
CA ALA A 61 -2.31 8.39 -4.74
C ALA A 61 -1.50 7.77 -3.59
N HIS A 62 -1.23 6.46 -3.63
CA HIS A 62 -0.45 5.80 -2.57
C HIS A 62 0.99 6.30 -2.50
N ARG A 63 1.57 6.73 -3.62
CA ARG A 63 2.91 7.33 -3.64
C ARG A 63 2.89 8.72 -3.02
N ILE A 64 1.85 9.51 -3.32
CA ILE A 64 1.66 10.84 -2.71
C ILE A 64 1.47 10.69 -1.19
N ALA A 65 0.63 9.75 -0.77
CA ALA A 65 0.37 9.46 0.64
C ALA A 65 1.66 9.11 1.39
N TYR A 66 2.44 8.19 0.84
CA TYR A 66 3.71 7.77 1.43
C TYR A 66 4.69 8.93 1.54
N LEU A 67 4.84 9.72 0.46
CA LEU A 67 5.70 10.88 0.42
C LEU A 67 5.30 11.95 1.44
N LEU A 68 4.01 12.23 1.57
CA LEU A 68 3.50 13.23 2.52
C LEU A 68 3.78 12.85 3.98
N HIS A 69 3.74 11.57 4.29
CA HIS A 69 4.00 11.09 5.65
C HIS A 69 5.50 11.00 5.96
N HIS A 70 6.27 10.39 5.06
CA HIS A 70 7.70 10.11 5.29
C HIS A 70 8.65 11.21 4.79
N ARG A 71 8.14 12.20 4.05
CA ARG A 71 8.85 13.35 3.46
C ARG A 71 9.81 13.00 2.32
N GLU A 72 10.10 11.73 2.13
CA GLU A 72 10.93 11.26 1.04
C GLU A 72 10.45 9.88 0.60
N ILE A 73 10.79 9.51 -0.62
CA ILE A 73 10.48 8.21 -1.17
C ILE A 73 11.65 7.75 -2.03
N ASP A 74 12.11 6.52 -1.82
CA ASP A 74 13.15 5.93 -2.64
C ASP A 74 12.57 5.56 -4.01
N PRO A 75 13.02 6.19 -5.11
CA PRO A 75 12.46 5.95 -6.43
C PRO A 75 12.75 4.55 -6.97
N THR A 76 13.70 3.82 -6.37
CA THR A 76 14.04 2.45 -6.78
C THR A 76 13.14 1.41 -6.12
N LEU A 77 12.36 1.80 -5.11
CA LEU A 77 11.46 0.90 -4.41
C LEU A 77 10.00 1.13 -4.84
N GLN A 78 9.21 0.10 -4.67
CA GLN A 78 7.77 0.16 -4.90
C GLN A 78 7.02 0.23 -3.58
N ILE A 79 5.83 0.81 -3.61
CA ILE A 79 4.93 0.80 -2.46
C ILE A 79 3.90 -0.29 -2.70
N ASP A 80 3.85 -1.24 -1.77
CA ASP A 80 2.93 -2.36 -1.80
C ASP A 80 1.75 -2.11 -0.87
N HIS A 81 0.55 -2.49 -1.32
CA HIS A 81 -0.65 -2.52 -0.50
C HIS A 81 -0.72 -3.89 0.18
N ILE A 82 -0.47 -3.94 1.47
CA ILE A 82 -0.31 -5.19 2.23
C ILE A 82 -1.54 -6.08 2.10
N ASN A 83 -2.74 -5.50 2.14
CA ASN A 83 -4.00 -6.24 1.99
C ASN A 83 -4.46 -6.43 0.54
N HIS A 84 -3.65 -6.02 -0.45
CA HIS A 84 -3.95 -6.06 -1.89
C HIS A 84 -5.14 -5.21 -2.33
N VAL A 85 -5.65 -4.33 -1.48
CA VAL A 85 -6.67 -3.34 -1.85
C VAL A 85 -5.96 -2.06 -2.29
N ARG A 86 -5.90 -1.84 -3.59
CA ARG A 86 -5.07 -0.80 -4.22
C ARG A 86 -5.53 0.63 -3.93
N ASP A 87 -6.75 0.81 -3.44
CA ASP A 87 -7.29 2.11 -3.04
C ASP A 87 -7.30 2.29 -1.50
N ASP A 88 -6.79 1.33 -0.75
CA ASP A 88 -6.64 1.45 0.70
C ASP A 88 -5.26 2.01 1.02
N ASN A 89 -5.20 3.35 1.11
CA ASN A 89 -3.96 4.09 1.30
C ASN A 89 -3.71 4.49 2.76
N ARG A 90 -4.32 3.78 3.71
CA ARG A 90 -3.97 3.94 5.14
C ARG A 90 -2.49 3.62 5.33
N LEU A 91 -1.83 4.39 6.18
CA LEU A 91 -0.39 4.22 6.39
C LEU A 91 -0.01 2.80 6.80
N VAL A 92 -0.82 2.18 7.67
CA VAL A 92 -0.59 0.80 8.15
C VAL A 92 -0.65 -0.25 7.03
N ASN A 93 -1.24 0.10 5.89
CA ASN A 93 -1.39 -0.79 4.73
C ASN A 93 -0.32 -0.57 3.65
N LEU A 94 0.55 0.42 3.82
CA LEU A 94 1.58 0.76 2.83
C LEU A 94 2.97 0.37 3.34
N ARG A 95 3.76 -0.27 2.46
CA ARG A 95 5.16 -0.59 2.78
C ARG A 95 6.03 -0.45 1.54
N LEU A 96 7.31 -0.17 1.74
CA LEU A 96 8.30 -0.16 0.66
C LEU A 96 8.82 -1.58 0.43
N VAL A 97 8.85 -1.99 -0.82
CA VAL A 97 9.37 -3.30 -1.22
C VAL A 97 10.19 -3.16 -2.50
N THR A 98 11.07 -4.12 -2.74
CA THR A 98 11.73 -4.22 -4.05
C THR A 98 10.70 -4.67 -5.08
N HIS A 99 10.96 -4.37 -6.35
CA HIS A 99 10.10 -4.83 -7.45
C HIS A 99 9.94 -6.36 -7.43
N ARG A 100 11.01 -7.09 -7.15
CA ARG A 100 10.99 -8.56 -7.09
C ARG A 100 10.07 -9.08 -5.99
N VAL A 101 10.13 -8.51 -4.79
CA VAL A 101 9.28 -8.92 -3.66
C VAL A 101 7.82 -8.62 -3.96
N ASN A 102 7.52 -7.42 -4.48
CA ASN A 102 6.15 -7.04 -4.81
C ASN A 102 5.54 -7.97 -5.86
N ALA A 103 6.28 -8.25 -6.93
CA ALA A 103 5.84 -9.17 -7.99
C ALA A 103 5.60 -10.59 -7.44
N SER A 104 6.43 -11.04 -6.49
CA SER A 104 6.26 -12.34 -5.83
C SER A 104 4.93 -12.41 -5.08
N TYR A 105 4.59 -11.39 -4.30
CA TYR A 105 3.32 -11.35 -3.57
C TYR A 105 2.10 -11.25 -4.49
N GLU A 106 2.21 -10.51 -5.58
CA GLU A 106 1.13 -10.42 -6.56
C GLU A 106 0.85 -11.76 -7.24
N ARG A 107 1.86 -12.62 -7.40
CA ARG A 107 1.70 -13.97 -7.91
C ARG A 107 1.19 -14.97 -6.87
N GLY A 108 1.06 -14.55 -5.60
CA GLY A 108 0.64 -15.43 -4.52
C GLY A 108 1.77 -16.18 -3.82
N ASP A 109 3.02 -15.76 -4.01
CA ASP A 109 4.19 -16.35 -3.38
C ASP A 109 4.36 -15.83 -1.95
N TYR A 110 3.39 -16.12 -1.09
CA TYR A 110 3.43 -15.69 0.30
C TYR A 110 4.35 -16.58 1.14
N PRO A 111 4.79 -16.09 2.32
CA PRO A 111 5.50 -16.95 3.26
C PRO A 111 4.72 -18.21 3.60
N LEU A 112 5.43 -19.26 4.05
CA LEU A 112 4.81 -20.53 4.40
C LEU A 112 3.68 -20.35 5.42
N GLY A 113 2.53 -20.95 5.14
CA GLY A 113 1.35 -20.86 6.01
C GLY A 113 0.51 -19.61 5.83
N VAL A 114 0.92 -18.68 4.95
CA VAL A 114 0.23 -17.42 4.70
C VAL A 114 -0.48 -17.49 3.36
N TYR A 115 -1.79 -17.17 3.35
CA TYR A 115 -2.63 -17.19 2.15
C TYR A 115 -3.42 -15.89 2.06
N PHE A 116 -3.54 -15.34 0.86
CA PHE A 116 -4.42 -14.20 0.63
C PHE A 116 -5.87 -14.68 0.48
N HIS A 117 -6.78 -14.08 1.23
CA HIS A 117 -8.19 -14.47 1.21
C HIS A 117 -9.09 -13.28 1.52
N LYS A 118 -9.93 -12.89 0.56
CA LYS A 118 -10.95 -11.82 0.70
C LYS A 118 -10.38 -10.52 1.29
N GLY A 119 -9.25 -10.05 0.75
CA GLY A 119 -8.64 -8.80 1.16
C GLY A 119 -7.79 -8.87 2.42
N LYS A 120 -7.63 -10.05 3.00
CA LYS A 120 -6.80 -10.26 4.20
C LYS A 120 -5.84 -11.42 4.03
N LEU A 121 -4.83 -11.47 4.89
CA LEU A 121 -3.88 -12.57 4.94
C LEU A 121 -4.33 -13.57 5.99
N LYS A 122 -4.68 -14.75 5.54
CA LYS A 122 -5.07 -15.87 6.40
C LYS A 122 -3.83 -16.67 6.74
N VAL A 123 -3.64 -16.99 8.02
CA VAL A 123 -2.54 -17.83 8.49
C VAL A 123 -3.09 -19.14 9.05
N GLN A 124 -2.54 -20.24 8.58
CA GLN A 124 -2.85 -21.57 9.13
C GLN A 124 -1.61 -22.45 9.18
N ILE A 125 -1.60 -23.37 10.12
CA ILE A 125 -0.54 -24.33 10.33
C ILE A 125 -1.12 -25.74 10.39
N GLN A 126 -0.36 -26.72 9.90
CA GLN A 126 -0.75 -28.12 10.02
C GLN A 126 -0.05 -28.73 11.24
N ILE A 127 -0.84 -29.25 12.18
CA ILE A 127 -0.34 -29.93 13.38
C ILE A 127 -1.01 -31.30 13.46
N ASN A 128 -0.20 -32.36 13.51
CA ASN A 128 -0.68 -33.74 13.59
C ASN A 128 -1.70 -34.07 12.48
N GLY A 129 -1.44 -33.61 11.26
CA GLY A 129 -2.30 -33.83 10.10
C GLY A 129 -3.55 -32.99 10.05
N LYS A 130 -3.76 -32.07 10.99
CA LYS A 130 -4.92 -31.17 11.04
C LYS A 130 -4.51 -29.72 10.82
N ASN A 131 -5.29 -28.99 10.04
CA ASN A 131 -5.09 -27.57 9.82
C ASN A 131 -5.64 -26.77 11.00
N LYS A 132 -4.80 -25.90 11.57
CA LYS A 132 -5.19 -24.98 12.61
C LYS A 132 -5.13 -23.57 12.07
N HIS A 133 -6.25 -22.83 12.14
CA HIS A 133 -6.31 -21.43 11.74
C HIS A 133 -5.71 -20.54 12.85
N LEU A 134 -4.75 -19.70 12.47
CA LEU A 134 -4.05 -18.82 13.42
C LEU A 134 -4.60 -17.38 13.44
N GLY A 135 -5.37 -17.00 12.45
CA GLY A 135 -5.99 -15.68 12.38
C GLY A 135 -5.89 -15.03 11.03
N TYR A 136 -6.39 -13.80 10.96
CA TYR A 136 -6.29 -12.92 9.79
C TYR A 136 -5.42 -11.74 10.13
N PHE A 137 -4.61 -11.30 9.15
CA PHE A 137 -3.64 -10.21 9.34
C PHE A 137 -3.70 -9.29 8.14
N ASP A 138 -3.39 -8.02 8.34
CA ASP A 138 -3.25 -7.02 7.27
C ASP A 138 -1.79 -6.83 6.84
N ASP A 139 -0.85 -7.41 7.57
CA ASP A 139 0.59 -7.27 7.39
C ASP A 139 1.24 -8.63 7.17
N VAL A 140 1.99 -8.80 6.07
CA VAL A 140 2.67 -10.05 5.74
C VAL A 140 3.69 -10.44 6.82
N ASP A 141 4.42 -9.47 7.37
CA ASP A 141 5.43 -9.74 8.39
C ASP A 141 4.80 -10.24 9.69
N LYS A 142 3.66 -9.65 10.10
CA LYS A 142 2.90 -10.13 11.26
C LYS A 142 2.30 -11.51 11.02
N ALA A 143 1.79 -11.73 9.81
CA ALA A 143 1.26 -13.05 9.42
C ALA A 143 2.36 -14.13 9.47
N ALA A 144 3.52 -13.84 8.89
CA ALA A 144 4.67 -14.76 8.91
C ALA A 144 5.14 -15.00 10.34
N GLN A 145 5.17 -13.98 11.18
CA GLN A 145 5.57 -14.12 12.59
C GLN A 145 4.60 -15.01 13.37
N ALA A 146 3.29 -14.86 13.14
CA ALA A 146 2.28 -15.71 13.76
C ALA A 146 2.51 -17.19 13.44
N TYR A 147 2.88 -17.50 12.20
CA TYR A 147 3.22 -18.87 11.79
C TYR A 147 4.46 -19.38 12.51
N GLN A 148 5.53 -18.57 12.58
CA GLN A 148 6.77 -18.93 13.28
C GLN A 148 6.55 -19.13 14.78
N ASP A 149 5.76 -18.28 15.41
CA ASP A 149 5.42 -18.39 16.83
C ASP A 149 4.66 -19.70 17.11
N ALA A 150 3.78 -20.12 16.21
CA ALA A 150 3.05 -21.38 16.34
C ALA A 150 3.96 -22.60 16.17
N LEU A 151 4.98 -22.51 15.32
CA LEU A 151 5.97 -23.57 15.16
C LEU A 151 6.85 -23.78 16.40
N ALA A 152 7.06 -22.73 17.19
CA ALA A 152 7.92 -22.75 18.36
C ALA A 152 7.23 -23.32 19.62
N LEU A 153 5.95 -23.60 19.55
CA LEU A 153 5.19 -24.14 20.70
C LEU A 153 5.42 -25.64 20.92
#